data_72c6223acbaa6c00eceb18cd63ba4478
#
_entry.id   72c6223acbaa6c00eceb18cd63ba4478
#
_cell.length_a   1.000
_cell.length_b   1.000
_cell.length_c   1.000
_cell.angle_alpha   90.00
_cell.angle_beta   90.00
_cell.angle_gamma   90.00
#
_symmetry.space_group_name_H-M   'P 1'
#
loop_
_entity.id
_entity.type
_entity.pdbx_description
1 polymer ?
#
loop_
_entity_poly.entity_id
_entity_poly.type
_entity_poly.pdbx_seq_one_letter_code
_entity_poly.pdbx_strand_id
1 'polypeptide(L)'
;MNTGKTVFSQAMEFLPVYEFQKCVQRYQGNYKVKTFSCMDQFLCMAFAQLTFRESLRDIESCLRSMHRKLYHMGIRSRISKSTLSDANENRDWHIYADFAQVLIHTARNLYLTEPFGAELAQTVYALDATTIDLCLSLFPWAHFRKNKGAVKLHTLLDLRGNIPSFIEITSGKVHDVNILDDLIPEPGAFYIMDRGYLDFARLYIFHQSQAFFVIRAKSNLKYHRLYSRPVDKTTGLRCDQTIGLTGYQSALDYPEKLRLVRFFDSENNKRLTFLTNNSLLDALTIAKLYKCRWQI
;
A
#
# COMPACT_ATOMS: atom_id res chain seq x y z
N MET A 1 0.46 30.06 22.57
CA MET A 1 -0.21 28.89 23.16
C MET A 1 -1.56 28.71 22.44
N ASN A 2 -1.82 27.60 21.78
CA ASN A 2 -3.09 27.34 21.06
C ASN A 2 -4.19 26.93 22.06
N THR A 3 -4.53 27.81 22.98
CA THR A 3 -5.58 27.59 23.98
C THR A 3 -6.91 27.35 23.27
N GLY A 4 -7.49 26.16 23.42
CA GLY A 4 -8.80 25.78 22.84
C GLY A 4 -8.73 24.93 21.58
N LYS A 5 -7.62 24.84 20.85
CA LYS A 5 -7.47 23.94 19.70
C LYS A 5 -7.15 22.51 20.15
N THR A 6 -7.84 21.54 19.60
CA THR A 6 -7.53 20.12 19.79
C THR A 6 -6.28 19.74 19.00
N VAL A 7 -5.59 18.65 19.36
CA VAL A 7 -4.47 18.09 18.56
C VAL A 7 -4.92 17.78 17.14
N PHE A 8 -6.11 17.21 16.99
CA PHE A 8 -6.73 16.98 15.68
C PHE A 8 -6.83 18.27 14.85
N SER A 9 -7.33 19.35 15.44
CA SER A 9 -7.43 20.63 14.75
C SER A 9 -6.08 21.16 14.29
N GLN A 10 -5.04 21.03 15.13
CA GLN A 10 -3.69 21.46 14.79
C GLN A 10 -3.12 20.62 13.65
N ALA A 11 -3.35 19.30 13.64
CA ALA A 11 -2.93 18.44 12.54
C ALA A 11 -3.62 18.81 11.22
N MET A 12 -4.92 19.15 11.27
CA MET A 12 -5.69 19.53 10.08
C MET A 12 -5.30 20.90 9.49
N GLU A 13 -4.57 21.74 10.20
CA GLU A 13 -4.04 23.01 9.68
C GLU A 13 -3.01 22.82 8.56
N PHE A 14 -2.35 21.66 8.51
CA PHE A 14 -1.39 21.32 7.45
C PHE A 14 -2.04 20.85 6.15
N LEU A 15 -3.37 20.65 6.13
CA LEU A 15 -4.06 20.23 4.92
C LEU A 15 -4.03 21.33 3.85
N PRO A 16 -3.71 20.99 2.58
CA PRO A 16 -3.78 21.91 1.48
C PRO A 16 -5.26 22.12 1.06
N VAL A 17 -6.00 22.89 1.85
CA VAL A 17 -7.45 23.11 1.72
C VAL A 17 -7.81 23.59 0.31
N TYR A 18 -6.98 24.41 -0.31
CA TYR A 18 -7.20 24.89 -1.67
C TYR A 18 -7.22 23.74 -2.70
N GLU A 19 -6.29 22.80 -2.59
CA GLU A 19 -6.25 21.63 -3.48
C GLU A 19 -7.45 20.70 -3.23
N PHE A 20 -7.85 20.54 -1.97
CA PHE A 20 -9.09 19.81 -1.66
C PHE A 20 -10.31 20.47 -2.32
N GLN A 21 -10.42 21.78 -2.25
CA GLN A 21 -11.52 22.50 -2.90
C GLN A 21 -11.55 22.31 -4.42
N LYS A 22 -10.39 22.26 -5.09
CA LYS A 22 -10.30 21.93 -6.52
C LYS A 22 -10.86 20.53 -6.81
N CYS A 23 -10.50 19.53 -6.00
CA CYS A 23 -11.07 18.19 -6.14
C CYS A 23 -12.58 18.19 -5.97
N VAL A 24 -13.09 18.88 -4.94
CA VAL A 24 -14.55 19.02 -4.70
C VAL A 24 -15.24 19.69 -5.87
N GLN A 25 -14.66 20.75 -6.45
CA GLN A 25 -15.23 21.47 -7.60
C GLN A 25 -15.24 20.58 -8.87
N ARG A 26 -14.16 19.84 -9.14
CA ARG A 26 -14.04 18.94 -10.29
C ARG A 26 -15.21 17.95 -10.37
N TYR A 27 -15.58 17.37 -9.25
CA TYR A 27 -16.66 16.37 -9.14
C TYR A 27 -17.97 16.94 -8.61
N GLN A 28 -18.11 18.25 -8.54
CA GLN A 28 -19.31 18.94 -8.04
C GLN A 28 -19.82 18.44 -6.68
N GLY A 29 -18.91 17.98 -5.80
CA GLY A 29 -19.24 17.27 -4.55
C GLY A 29 -20.10 18.06 -3.56
N ASN A 30 -20.10 19.40 -3.64
CA ASN A 30 -20.95 20.26 -2.84
C ASN A 30 -22.19 20.78 -3.61
N TYR A 31 -22.50 20.25 -4.80
CA TYR A 31 -23.69 20.66 -5.54
C TYR A 31 -24.94 20.31 -4.75
N LYS A 32 -25.84 21.30 -4.57
CA LYS A 32 -27.05 21.19 -3.75
C LYS A 32 -26.86 20.79 -2.28
N VAL A 33 -25.63 20.84 -1.76
CA VAL A 33 -25.35 20.57 -0.34
C VAL A 33 -25.64 21.82 0.48
N LYS A 34 -26.52 21.69 1.50
CA LYS A 34 -26.99 22.84 2.36
C LYS A 34 -26.12 22.96 3.64
N THR A 35 -25.81 21.87 4.30
CA THR A 35 -25.25 21.92 5.66
C THR A 35 -24.00 21.08 5.86
N PHE A 36 -23.90 19.90 5.26
CA PHE A 36 -22.82 18.96 5.48
C PHE A 36 -21.93 18.87 4.24
N SER A 37 -20.86 19.68 4.22
CA SER A 37 -19.93 19.78 3.07
C SER A 37 -19.04 18.55 2.89
N CYS A 38 -18.35 18.42 1.73
CA CYS A 38 -17.31 17.41 1.54
C CYS A 38 -16.16 17.56 2.55
N MET A 39 -15.85 18.79 2.97
CA MET A 39 -14.85 19.03 4.02
C MET A 39 -15.32 18.51 5.37
N ASP A 40 -16.59 18.72 5.75
CA ASP A 40 -17.14 18.17 6.98
C ASP A 40 -17.07 16.64 6.98
N GLN A 41 -17.39 15.98 5.85
CA GLN A 41 -17.25 14.53 5.71
C GLN A 41 -15.80 14.10 5.86
N PHE A 42 -14.87 14.75 5.15
CA PHE A 42 -13.45 14.45 5.24
C PHE A 42 -12.96 14.56 6.68
N LEU A 43 -13.25 15.65 7.38
CA LEU A 43 -12.84 15.86 8.76
C LEU A 43 -13.45 14.83 9.73
N CYS A 44 -14.71 14.44 9.52
CA CYS A 44 -15.34 13.39 10.34
C CYS A 44 -14.67 12.02 10.13
N MET A 45 -14.38 11.67 8.87
CA MET A 45 -13.73 10.40 8.55
C MET A 45 -12.26 10.39 8.98
N ALA A 46 -11.54 11.49 8.81
CA ALA A 46 -10.16 11.65 9.31
C ALA A 46 -10.11 11.55 10.85
N PHE A 47 -11.04 12.20 11.54
CA PHE A 47 -11.19 12.08 12.99
C PHE A 47 -11.42 10.61 13.39
N ALA A 48 -12.29 9.90 12.67
CA ALA A 48 -12.58 8.50 12.92
C ALA A 48 -11.33 7.62 12.83
N GLN A 49 -10.56 7.78 11.77
CA GLN A 49 -9.32 7.03 11.54
C GLN A 49 -8.26 7.34 12.61
N LEU A 50 -8.01 8.60 12.88
CA LEU A 50 -7.00 9.04 13.85
C LEU A 50 -7.36 8.71 15.31
N THR A 51 -8.64 8.45 15.60
CA THR A 51 -9.13 8.10 16.94
C THR A 51 -9.67 6.67 17.04
N PHE A 52 -9.41 5.83 16.03
CA PHE A 52 -9.78 4.41 15.99
C PHE A 52 -11.27 4.15 16.23
N ARG A 53 -12.15 4.89 15.52
CA ARG A 53 -13.60 4.67 15.59
C ARG A 53 -14.02 3.53 14.67
N GLU A 54 -14.83 2.62 15.18
CA GLU A 54 -15.19 1.39 14.47
C GLU A 54 -16.50 1.50 13.65
N SER A 55 -17.34 2.49 13.93
CA SER A 55 -18.63 2.64 13.25
C SER A 55 -19.09 4.08 13.13
N LEU A 56 -19.97 4.37 12.15
CA LEU A 56 -20.60 5.69 12.01
C LEU A 56 -21.37 6.13 13.26
N ARG A 57 -21.90 5.17 14.02
CA ARG A 57 -22.59 5.45 15.29
C ARG A 57 -21.61 5.88 16.39
N ASP A 58 -20.45 5.26 16.43
CA ASP A 58 -19.38 5.63 17.35
C ASP A 58 -18.81 7.02 17.00
N ILE A 59 -18.62 7.31 15.71
CA ILE A 59 -18.23 8.65 15.22
C ILE A 59 -19.23 9.69 15.69
N GLU A 60 -20.53 9.48 15.44
CA GLU A 60 -21.60 10.39 15.88
C GLU A 60 -21.57 10.62 17.39
N SER A 61 -21.47 9.54 18.18
CA SER A 61 -21.45 9.60 19.64
C SER A 61 -20.27 10.41 20.17
N CYS A 62 -19.07 10.14 19.64
CA CYS A 62 -17.86 10.87 20.00
C CYS A 62 -17.93 12.35 19.63
N LEU A 63 -18.30 12.67 18.40
CA LEU A 63 -18.39 14.05 17.94
C LEU A 63 -19.49 14.82 18.71
N ARG A 64 -20.59 14.15 19.04
CA ARG A 64 -21.67 14.72 19.87
C ARG A 64 -21.19 15.06 21.28
N SER A 65 -20.38 14.21 21.91
CA SER A 65 -19.81 14.50 23.23
C SER A 65 -18.86 15.69 23.21
N MET A 66 -18.26 15.97 22.06
CA MET A 66 -17.31 17.06 21.84
C MET A 66 -17.97 18.31 21.18
N HIS A 67 -19.29 18.44 21.24
CA HIS A 67 -20.04 19.48 20.48
C HIS A 67 -19.49 20.91 20.64
N ARG A 68 -18.95 21.27 21.81
CA ARG A 68 -18.35 22.60 22.07
C ARG A 68 -17.00 22.79 21.36
N LYS A 69 -16.35 21.70 20.93
CA LYS A 69 -15.04 21.74 20.26
C LYS A 69 -15.14 21.56 18.74
N LEU A 70 -16.30 21.19 18.20
CA LEU A 70 -16.47 20.93 16.78
C LEU A 70 -16.07 22.13 15.90
N TYR A 71 -16.43 23.32 16.33
CA TYR A 71 -16.05 24.55 15.64
C TYR A 71 -14.52 24.68 15.51
N HIS A 72 -13.78 24.41 16.59
CA HIS A 72 -12.32 24.42 16.58
C HIS A 72 -11.70 23.29 15.76
N MET A 73 -12.48 22.24 15.47
CA MET A 73 -12.07 21.12 14.59
C MET A 73 -12.39 21.39 13.12
N GLY A 74 -12.98 22.55 12.79
CA GLY A 74 -13.40 22.90 11.44
C GLY A 74 -14.76 22.31 11.04
N ILE A 75 -15.44 21.60 11.95
CA ILE A 75 -16.75 20.98 11.71
C ILE A 75 -17.84 21.94 12.13
N ARG A 76 -18.59 22.46 11.16
CA ARG A 76 -19.57 23.55 11.39
C ARG A 76 -20.99 23.08 11.66
N SER A 77 -21.31 21.82 11.38
CA SER A 77 -22.63 21.26 11.50
C SER A 77 -22.74 20.18 12.57
N ARG A 78 -23.97 19.96 13.05
CA ARG A 78 -24.27 18.79 13.88
C ARG A 78 -24.17 17.52 13.03
N ILE A 79 -23.37 16.57 13.49
CA ILE A 79 -23.15 15.32 12.77
C ILE A 79 -24.15 14.27 13.24
N SER A 80 -24.82 13.61 12.31
CA SER A 80 -25.62 12.41 12.56
C SER A 80 -25.09 11.22 11.75
N LYS A 81 -25.34 10.02 12.24
CA LYS A 81 -25.00 8.77 11.54
C LYS A 81 -25.62 8.73 10.14
N SER A 82 -26.90 9.15 10.01
CA SER A 82 -27.59 9.15 8.71
C SER A 82 -26.91 10.10 7.73
N THR A 83 -26.59 11.34 8.15
CA THR A 83 -25.90 12.31 7.29
C THR A 83 -24.54 11.79 6.83
N LEU A 84 -23.78 11.13 7.72
CA LEU A 84 -22.51 10.50 7.35
C LEU A 84 -22.72 9.35 6.36
N SER A 85 -23.72 8.51 6.60
CA SER A 85 -24.06 7.39 5.72
C SER A 85 -24.44 7.87 4.32
N ASP A 86 -25.35 8.81 4.24
CA ASP A 86 -25.82 9.38 2.98
C ASP A 86 -24.69 10.05 2.20
N ALA A 87 -23.80 10.75 2.91
CA ALA A 87 -22.63 11.37 2.28
C ALA A 87 -21.65 10.32 1.75
N ASN A 88 -21.39 9.24 2.49
CA ASN A 88 -20.49 8.17 2.05
C ASN A 88 -21.08 7.38 0.88
N GLU A 89 -22.39 7.26 0.77
CA GLU A 89 -23.08 6.54 -0.30
C GLU A 89 -23.15 7.36 -1.59
N ASN A 90 -23.47 8.65 -1.49
CA ASN A 90 -23.85 9.44 -2.65
C ASN A 90 -22.77 10.36 -3.21
N ARG A 91 -21.70 10.63 -2.44
CA ARG A 91 -20.61 11.49 -2.92
C ARG A 91 -19.62 10.73 -3.76
N ASP A 92 -19.14 11.41 -4.79
CA ASP A 92 -18.12 10.85 -5.67
C ASP A 92 -16.81 10.62 -4.89
N TRP A 93 -16.40 9.38 -4.82
CA TRP A 93 -15.18 8.96 -4.10
C TRP A 93 -13.90 9.51 -4.74
N HIS A 94 -13.92 9.86 -6.03
CA HIS A 94 -12.76 10.42 -6.73
C HIS A 94 -12.30 11.73 -6.11
N ILE A 95 -13.19 12.48 -5.43
CA ILE A 95 -12.81 13.68 -4.67
C ILE A 95 -11.69 13.35 -3.68
N TYR A 96 -11.85 12.26 -2.95
CA TYR A 96 -10.92 11.84 -1.90
C TYR A 96 -9.71 11.11 -2.48
N ALA A 97 -9.89 10.36 -3.56
CA ALA A 97 -8.80 9.69 -4.28
C ALA A 97 -7.82 10.71 -4.89
N ASP A 98 -8.33 11.73 -5.61
CA ASP A 98 -7.50 12.80 -6.16
C ASP A 98 -6.78 13.60 -5.06
N PHE A 99 -7.50 13.88 -3.97
CA PHE A 99 -6.89 14.58 -2.84
C PHE A 99 -5.81 13.73 -2.15
N ALA A 100 -6.00 12.43 -2.04
CA ALA A 100 -4.99 11.52 -1.53
C ALA A 100 -3.70 11.58 -2.38
N GLN A 101 -3.81 11.67 -3.72
CA GLN A 101 -2.64 11.83 -4.59
C GLN A 101 -1.87 13.13 -4.32
N VAL A 102 -2.58 14.23 -4.04
CA VAL A 102 -1.94 15.50 -3.64
C VAL A 102 -1.17 15.34 -2.33
N LEU A 103 -1.77 14.69 -1.33
CA LEU A 103 -1.13 14.43 -0.05
C LEU A 103 0.08 13.49 -0.16
N ILE A 104 -0.04 12.44 -0.97
CA ILE A 104 1.05 11.49 -1.27
C ILE A 104 2.23 12.22 -1.91
N HIS A 105 1.97 13.04 -2.92
CA HIS A 105 3.03 13.83 -3.56
C HIS A 105 3.73 14.76 -2.58
N THR A 106 2.97 15.46 -1.75
CA THR A 106 3.54 16.35 -0.70
C THR A 106 4.37 15.56 0.30
N ALA A 107 3.85 14.44 0.78
CA ALA A 107 4.53 13.59 1.76
C ALA A 107 5.83 13.00 1.19
N ARG A 108 5.82 12.45 -0.03
CA ARG A 108 7.03 11.91 -0.68
C ARG A 108 8.15 12.95 -0.73
N ASN A 109 7.84 14.20 -1.06
CA ASN A 109 8.84 15.28 -1.09
C ASN A 109 9.45 15.58 0.29
N LEU A 110 8.66 15.48 1.37
CA LEU A 110 9.13 15.69 2.74
C LEU A 110 10.04 14.56 3.24
N TYR A 111 9.84 13.33 2.74
CA TYR A 111 10.55 12.13 3.20
C TYR A 111 11.67 11.66 2.27
N LEU A 112 12.04 12.43 1.24
CA LEU A 112 13.07 12.04 0.26
C LEU A 112 14.42 11.64 0.88
N THR A 113 14.78 12.21 2.02
CA THR A 113 16.07 11.97 2.71
C THR A 113 15.96 11.04 3.91
N GLU A 114 14.76 10.59 4.27
CA GLU A 114 14.55 9.75 5.44
C GLU A 114 15.11 8.32 5.24
N PRO A 115 15.82 7.75 6.23
CA PRO A 115 16.28 6.37 6.18
C PRO A 115 15.12 5.40 6.37
N PHE A 116 15.11 4.28 5.65
CA PHE A 116 14.07 3.25 5.76
C PHE A 116 14.58 1.88 6.25
N GLY A 117 15.75 1.83 6.90
CA GLY A 117 16.31 0.60 7.48
C GLY A 117 17.19 -0.23 6.54
N ALA A 118 17.42 0.24 5.31
CA ALA A 118 18.45 -0.28 4.42
C ALA A 118 19.26 0.90 3.86
N GLU A 119 20.59 0.72 3.77
CA GLU A 119 21.49 1.73 3.19
C GLU A 119 21.44 1.68 1.66
N LEU A 120 20.33 2.18 1.09
CA LEU A 120 20.12 2.25 -0.35
C LEU A 120 19.72 3.66 -0.76
N ALA A 121 20.36 4.16 -1.81
CA ALA A 121 20.01 5.45 -2.42
C ALA A 121 18.72 5.36 -3.26
N GLN A 122 18.45 4.16 -3.82
CA GLN A 122 17.32 3.90 -4.69
C GLN A 122 15.99 3.88 -3.91
N THR A 123 14.91 4.19 -4.61
CA THR A 123 13.55 4.02 -4.08
C THR A 123 13.23 2.54 -3.89
N VAL A 124 12.61 2.20 -2.77
CA VAL A 124 12.20 0.83 -2.47
C VAL A 124 10.70 0.81 -2.19
N TYR A 125 10.00 0.07 -3.00
CA TYR A 125 8.57 -0.15 -2.87
C TYR A 125 8.27 -1.52 -2.30
N ALA A 126 7.31 -1.60 -1.39
CA ALA A 126 6.72 -2.86 -0.97
C ALA A 126 5.29 -2.95 -1.52
N LEU A 127 4.95 -4.08 -2.15
CA LEU A 127 3.62 -4.35 -2.68
C LEU A 127 2.94 -5.42 -1.85
N ASP A 128 1.76 -5.11 -1.34
CA ASP A 128 0.93 -6.08 -0.62
C ASP A 128 -0.57 -5.85 -0.90
N ALA A 129 -1.38 -6.85 -0.57
CA ALA A 129 -2.82 -6.80 -0.69
C ALA A 129 -3.49 -7.16 0.63
N THR A 130 -4.34 -6.27 1.13
CA THR A 130 -5.17 -6.51 2.30
C THR A 130 -6.58 -6.90 1.87
N THR A 131 -7.09 -8.02 2.36
CA THR A 131 -8.47 -8.44 2.12
C THR A 131 -9.37 -7.85 3.20
N ILE A 132 -10.38 -7.10 2.77
CA ILE A 132 -11.39 -6.49 3.65
C ILE A 132 -12.68 -7.28 3.50
N ASP A 133 -13.08 -7.99 4.55
CA ASP A 133 -14.32 -8.75 4.57
C ASP A 133 -15.53 -7.82 4.58
N LEU A 134 -16.51 -8.11 3.73
CA LEU A 134 -17.76 -7.37 3.61
C LEU A 134 -18.96 -8.27 3.90
N CYS A 135 -20.01 -7.68 4.46
CA CYS A 135 -21.29 -8.36 4.66
C CYS A 135 -22.04 -8.47 3.32
N LEU A 136 -22.24 -9.70 2.82
CA LEU A 136 -22.91 -9.94 1.53
C LEU A 136 -24.34 -9.41 1.47
N SER A 137 -25.06 -9.37 2.58
CA SER A 137 -26.42 -8.83 2.60
C SER A 137 -26.48 -7.32 2.36
N LEU A 138 -25.39 -6.62 2.68
CA LEU A 138 -25.24 -5.17 2.44
C LEU A 138 -24.49 -4.88 1.12
N PHE A 139 -23.59 -5.78 0.72
CA PHE A 139 -22.74 -5.63 -0.46
C PHE A 139 -22.85 -6.86 -1.37
N PRO A 140 -24.02 -7.12 -2.01
CA PRO A 140 -24.25 -8.33 -2.81
C PRO A 140 -23.33 -8.44 -4.03
N TRP A 141 -22.78 -7.36 -4.51
CA TRP A 141 -21.82 -7.31 -5.61
C TRP A 141 -20.41 -7.82 -5.23
N ALA A 142 -20.06 -7.80 -3.93
CA ALA A 142 -18.72 -8.10 -3.44
C ALA A 142 -18.47 -9.60 -3.19
N HIS A 143 -19.09 -10.49 -3.94
CA HIS A 143 -18.92 -11.93 -3.78
C HIS A 143 -17.45 -12.35 -3.86
N PHE A 144 -16.94 -12.97 -2.78
CA PHE A 144 -15.60 -13.53 -2.71
C PHE A 144 -15.59 -15.06 -2.60
N ARG A 145 -16.38 -15.62 -1.68
CA ARG A 145 -16.60 -17.06 -1.49
C ARG A 145 -18.09 -17.31 -1.35
N LYS A 146 -18.50 -18.61 -1.33
CA LYS A 146 -19.90 -19.02 -1.32
C LYS A 146 -20.79 -18.22 -0.33
N ASN A 147 -20.27 -17.85 0.85
CA ASN A 147 -21.01 -17.12 1.88
C ASN A 147 -20.25 -15.88 2.41
N LYS A 148 -19.27 -15.34 1.67
CA LYS A 148 -18.49 -14.19 2.11
C LYS A 148 -18.34 -13.18 0.98
N GLY A 149 -18.50 -11.90 1.33
CA GLY A 149 -18.10 -10.77 0.51
C GLY A 149 -16.72 -10.27 0.92
N ALA A 150 -15.93 -9.81 -0.03
CA ALA A 150 -14.70 -9.12 0.25
C ALA A 150 -14.28 -8.23 -0.93
N VAL A 151 -13.54 -7.19 -0.60
CA VAL A 151 -12.71 -6.41 -1.53
C VAL A 151 -11.25 -6.57 -1.14
N LYS A 152 -10.36 -6.35 -2.08
CA LYS A 152 -8.92 -6.28 -1.83
C LYS A 152 -8.45 -4.86 -2.02
N LEU A 153 -7.68 -4.40 -1.07
CA LEU A 153 -6.94 -3.15 -1.13
C LEU A 153 -5.49 -3.49 -1.47
N HIS A 154 -5.08 -3.19 -2.70
CA HIS A 154 -3.69 -3.32 -3.14
C HIS A 154 -2.97 -2.02 -2.84
N THR A 155 -1.84 -2.11 -2.18
CA THR A 155 -1.04 -0.94 -1.79
C THR A 155 0.40 -1.13 -2.23
N LEU A 156 0.92 -0.18 -2.99
CA LEU A 156 2.34 -0.02 -3.23
C LEU A 156 2.86 1.05 -2.27
N LEU A 157 3.62 0.63 -1.29
CA LEU A 157 4.16 1.50 -0.24
C LEU A 157 5.60 1.89 -0.58
N ASP A 158 5.88 3.18 -0.67
CA ASP A 158 7.25 3.69 -0.64
C ASP A 158 7.77 3.55 0.79
N LEU A 159 8.77 2.69 0.98
CA LEU A 159 9.32 2.42 2.32
C LEU A 159 10.05 3.62 2.93
N ARG A 160 10.40 4.60 2.11
CA ARG A 160 10.92 5.87 2.58
C ARG A 160 9.76 6.74 3.07
N GLY A 161 9.56 6.76 4.38
CA GLY A 161 8.45 7.44 5.03
C GLY A 161 7.15 6.63 5.10
N ASN A 162 7.13 5.38 4.62
CA ASN A 162 5.95 4.50 4.59
C ASN A 162 4.73 5.15 3.92
N ILE A 163 4.96 5.73 2.74
CA ILE A 163 3.95 6.50 2.02
C ILE A 163 3.33 5.62 0.92
N PRO A 164 2.01 5.42 0.90
CA PRO A 164 1.36 4.72 -0.19
C PRO A 164 1.49 5.53 -1.49
N SER A 165 2.18 4.98 -2.50
CA SER A 165 2.37 5.60 -3.81
C SER A 165 1.33 5.16 -4.83
N PHE A 166 0.71 4.00 -4.61
CA PHE A 166 -0.36 3.46 -5.43
C PHE A 166 -1.34 2.72 -4.52
N ILE A 167 -2.63 2.94 -4.74
CA ILE A 167 -3.71 2.26 -4.01
C ILE A 167 -4.78 1.89 -5.04
N GLU A 168 -5.15 0.61 -5.07
CA GLU A 168 -6.25 0.14 -5.90
C GLU A 168 -7.15 -0.82 -5.13
N ILE A 169 -8.45 -0.69 -5.34
CA ILE A 169 -9.47 -1.53 -4.73
C ILE A 169 -10.07 -2.43 -5.80
N THR A 170 -9.93 -3.74 -5.61
CA THR A 170 -10.49 -4.74 -6.51
C THR A 170 -11.49 -5.64 -5.81
N SER A 171 -12.30 -6.36 -6.60
CA SER A 171 -13.09 -7.47 -6.07
C SER A 171 -12.18 -8.51 -5.40
N GLY A 172 -12.61 -9.09 -4.29
CA GLY A 172 -11.87 -10.16 -3.60
C GLY A 172 -11.49 -11.35 -4.49
N LYS A 173 -12.17 -11.55 -5.61
CA LYS A 173 -11.88 -12.63 -6.60
C LYS A 173 -10.66 -12.36 -7.45
N VAL A 174 -10.24 -11.11 -7.62
CA VAL A 174 -9.09 -10.75 -8.45
C VAL A 174 -7.83 -11.33 -7.82
N HIS A 175 -7.00 -12.00 -8.61
CA HIS A 175 -5.70 -12.48 -8.14
C HIS A 175 -4.74 -11.31 -7.93
N ASP A 176 -4.01 -11.31 -6.82
CA ASP A 176 -3.09 -10.22 -6.45
C ASP A 176 -2.06 -9.92 -7.55
N VAL A 177 -1.62 -10.94 -8.26
CA VAL A 177 -0.64 -10.82 -9.35
C VAL A 177 -1.12 -9.93 -10.51
N ASN A 178 -2.43 -9.81 -10.72
CA ASN A 178 -2.97 -9.02 -11.83
C ASN A 178 -2.72 -7.52 -11.64
N ILE A 179 -2.54 -7.07 -10.41
CA ILE A 179 -2.23 -5.66 -10.14
C ILE A 179 -0.90 -5.21 -10.75
N LEU A 180 -0.01 -6.16 -11.06
CA LEU A 180 1.26 -5.86 -11.72
C LEU A 180 1.06 -5.32 -13.15
N ASP A 181 -0.10 -5.57 -13.76
CA ASP A 181 -0.43 -5.06 -15.10
C ASP A 181 -0.76 -3.56 -15.07
N ASP A 182 -1.20 -3.04 -13.91
CA ASP A 182 -1.57 -1.65 -13.70
C ASP A 182 -0.39 -0.80 -13.18
N LEU A 183 0.71 -1.44 -12.80
CA LEU A 183 1.90 -0.77 -12.30
C LEU A 183 2.84 -0.41 -13.46
N ILE A 184 3.31 0.83 -13.45
CA ILE A 184 4.41 1.29 -14.32
C ILE A 184 5.71 1.21 -13.51
N PRO A 185 6.61 0.24 -13.80
CA PRO A 185 7.84 0.10 -13.04
C PRO A 185 8.77 1.29 -13.23
N GLU A 186 9.20 1.90 -12.15
CA GLU A 186 10.14 3.02 -12.12
C GLU A 186 11.58 2.51 -12.30
N PRO A 187 12.34 2.97 -13.33
CA PRO A 187 13.72 2.53 -13.54
C PRO A 187 14.60 2.78 -12.32
N GLY A 188 15.39 1.78 -11.96
CA GLY A 188 16.29 1.84 -10.80
C GLY A 188 15.63 1.57 -9.44
N ALA A 189 14.31 1.57 -9.34
CA ALA A 189 13.59 1.27 -8.10
C ALA A 189 13.55 -0.24 -7.80
N PHE A 190 13.44 -0.58 -6.53
CA PHE A 190 13.26 -1.95 -6.04
C PHE A 190 11.80 -2.19 -5.67
N TYR A 191 11.25 -3.33 -6.10
CA TYR A 191 9.90 -3.79 -5.78
C TYR A 191 9.96 -5.06 -4.94
N ILE A 192 9.51 -4.99 -3.70
CA ILE A 192 9.50 -6.11 -2.77
C ILE A 192 8.10 -6.71 -2.75
N MET A 193 8.01 -7.99 -3.09
CA MET A 193 6.74 -8.66 -3.28
C MET A 193 6.72 -10.05 -2.62
N ASP A 194 5.55 -10.50 -2.26
CA ASP A 194 5.33 -11.85 -1.76
C ASP A 194 5.25 -12.86 -2.95
N ARG A 195 5.24 -14.17 -2.62
CA ARG A 195 5.14 -15.24 -3.62
C ARG A 195 3.82 -15.26 -4.40
N GLY A 196 2.79 -14.56 -3.93
CA GLY A 196 1.51 -14.40 -4.62
C GLY A 196 1.66 -13.65 -5.93
N TYR A 197 2.63 -12.76 -6.01
CA TYR A 197 2.95 -11.96 -7.18
C TYR A 197 3.94 -12.64 -8.15
N LEU A 198 4.35 -13.90 -7.90
CA LEU A 198 5.33 -14.59 -8.76
C LEU A 198 4.69 -15.01 -10.10
N ASP A 199 4.93 -14.19 -11.10
CA ASP A 199 4.61 -14.40 -12.51
C ASP A 199 5.79 -13.94 -13.35
N PHE A 200 6.39 -14.85 -14.13
CA PHE A 200 7.65 -14.57 -14.81
C PHE A 200 7.50 -13.61 -15.99
N ALA A 201 6.39 -13.64 -16.70
CA ALA A 201 6.16 -12.70 -17.80
C ALA A 201 6.06 -11.26 -17.26
N ARG A 202 5.31 -11.04 -16.18
CA ARG A 202 5.20 -9.73 -15.52
C ARG A 202 6.51 -9.28 -14.89
N LEU A 203 7.25 -10.18 -14.23
CA LEU A 203 8.58 -9.87 -13.69
C LEU A 203 9.59 -9.51 -14.79
N TYR A 204 9.43 -10.04 -15.99
CA TYR A 204 10.27 -9.68 -17.12
C TYR A 204 10.00 -8.24 -17.59
N ILE A 205 8.77 -7.73 -17.48
CA ILE A 205 8.45 -6.31 -17.72
C ILE A 205 9.23 -5.41 -16.77
N PHE A 206 9.31 -5.76 -15.47
CA PHE A 206 10.14 -5.04 -14.51
C PHE A 206 11.61 -5.04 -14.92
N HIS A 207 12.13 -6.18 -15.35
CA HIS A 207 13.52 -6.31 -15.84
C HIS A 207 13.75 -5.39 -17.04
N GLN A 208 12.88 -5.45 -18.05
CA GLN A 208 12.98 -4.62 -19.25
C GLN A 208 12.87 -3.11 -18.94
N SER A 209 12.09 -2.75 -17.93
CA SER A 209 11.97 -1.37 -17.43
C SER A 209 13.16 -0.92 -16.58
N GLN A 210 14.22 -1.74 -16.47
CA GLN A 210 15.38 -1.46 -15.61
C GLN A 210 15.04 -1.31 -14.12
N ALA A 211 13.90 -1.84 -13.69
CA ALA A 211 13.51 -1.93 -12.30
C ALA A 211 13.99 -3.25 -11.69
N PHE A 212 14.21 -3.22 -10.39
CA PHE A 212 14.63 -4.40 -9.65
C PHE A 212 13.48 -4.97 -8.83
N PHE A 213 13.46 -6.27 -8.63
CA PHE A 213 12.52 -6.91 -7.74
C PHE A 213 13.21 -7.85 -6.75
N VAL A 214 12.60 -8.02 -5.59
CA VAL A 214 12.90 -9.05 -4.60
C VAL A 214 11.60 -9.76 -4.26
N ILE A 215 11.48 -11.02 -4.70
CA ILE A 215 10.26 -11.80 -4.54
C ILE A 215 10.53 -13.14 -3.89
N ARG A 216 9.60 -13.63 -3.08
CA ARG A 216 9.70 -14.95 -2.50
C ARG A 216 9.42 -16.04 -3.53
N ALA A 217 10.33 -17.00 -3.69
CA ALA A 217 10.15 -18.13 -4.59
C ALA A 217 9.06 -19.10 -4.11
N LYS A 218 8.37 -19.74 -5.06
CA LYS A 218 7.50 -20.90 -4.81
C LYS A 218 8.35 -22.16 -4.64
N SER A 219 7.89 -23.13 -3.87
CA SER A 219 8.62 -24.38 -3.58
C SER A 219 8.84 -25.26 -4.81
N ASN A 220 7.98 -25.14 -5.81
CA ASN A 220 8.00 -25.91 -7.06
C ASN A 220 8.83 -25.24 -8.19
N LEU A 221 9.65 -24.22 -7.87
CA LEU A 221 10.49 -23.54 -8.85
C LEU A 221 11.47 -24.52 -9.50
N LYS A 222 11.44 -24.59 -10.84
CA LYS A 222 12.36 -25.41 -11.66
C LYS A 222 13.46 -24.52 -12.21
N TYR A 223 14.70 -24.83 -11.85
CA TYR A 223 15.88 -24.07 -12.29
C TYR A 223 17.12 -24.92 -12.30
N HIS A 224 18.14 -24.50 -13.04
CA HIS A 224 19.52 -25.01 -12.92
C HIS A 224 20.42 -23.90 -12.39
N ARG A 225 21.42 -24.32 -11.61
CA ARG A 225 22.44 -23.42 -11.07
C ARG A 225 23.51 -23.17 -12.11
N LEU A 226 23.76 -21.91 -12.39
CA LEU A 226 24.86 -21.48 -13.26
C LEU A 226 26.12 -21.17 -12.46
N TYR A 227 26.00 -20.46 -11.36
CA TYR A 227 27.10 -20.02 -10.51
C TYR A 227 26.67 -19.94 -9.05
N SER A 228 27.61 -20.14 -8.12
CA SER A 228 27.37 -19.99 -6.68
C SER A 228 28.44 -19.10 -6.07
N ARG A 229 28.01 -18.09 -5.34
CA ARG A 229 28.89 -17.19 -4.59
C ARG A 229 29.11 -17.72 -3.18
N PRO A 230 30.28 -17.49 -2.57
CA PRO A 230 30.51 -17.78 -1.16
C PRO A 230 29.56 -16.93 -0.30
N VAL A 231 29.09 -17.50 0.80
CA VAL A 231 28.22 -16.82 1.77
C VAL A 231 28.71 -17.07 3.18
N ASP A 232 28.57 -16.06 4.02
CA ASP A 232 28.76 -16.20 5.46
C ASP A 232 27.48 -16.79 6.09
N LYS A 233 27.56 -18.05 6.52
CA LYS A 233 26.45 -18.78 7.12
C LYS A 233 26.08 -18.28 8.52
N THR A 234 26.95 -17.54 9.19
CA THR A 234 26.70 -16.96 10.52
C THR A 234 25.64 -15.86 10.46
N THR A 235 25.52 -15.18 9.32
CA THR A 235 24.51 -14.14 9.08
C THR A 235 23.09 -14.67 8.80
N GLY A 236 22.93 -16.00 8.73
CA GLY A 236 21.68 -16.64 8.32
C GLY A 236 21.62 -16.97 6.83
N LEU A 237 22.53 -16.46 6.00
CA LEU A 237 22.62 -16.81 4.58
C LEU A 237 22.93 -18.31 4.41
N ARG A 238 22.28 -18.96 3.44
CA ARG A 238 22.49 -20.38 3.13
C ARG A 238 23.05 -20.60 1.75
N CYS A 239 22.67 -19.80 0.78
CA CYS A 239 23.31 -19.74 -0.54
C CYS A 239 22.99 -18.41 -1.25
N ASP A 240 23.87 -18.08 -2.20
CA ASP A 240 23.72 -17.01 -3.18
C ASP A 240 24.12 -17.56 -4.54
N GLN A 241 23.19 -17.69 -5.45
CA GLN A 241 23.35 -18.40 -6.71
C GLN A 241 22.80 -17.59 -7.88
N THR A 242 23.50 -17.62 -9.00
CA THR A 242 22.93 -17.26 -10.30
C THR A 242 22.31 -18.50 -10.90
N ILE A 243 21.09 -18.40 -11.36
CA ILE A 243 20.27 -19.49 -11.88
C ILE A 243 19.69 -19.16 -13.25
N GLY A 244 19.40 -20.20 -14.02
CA GLY A 244 18.56 -20.15 -15.21
C GLY A 244 17.31 -20.97 -14.98
N LEU A 245 16.16 -20.47 -15.41
CA LEU A 245 14.90 -21.19 -15.31
C LEU A 245 14.87 -22.38 -16.30
N THR A 246 14.29 -23.52 -15.87
CA THR A 246 14.21 -24.74 -16.68
C THR A 246 12.79 -25.23 -16.94
N GLY A 247 11.79 -24.65 -16.28
CA GLY A 247 10.39 -24.86 -16.62
C GLY A 247 10.12 -24.30 -18.02
N TYR A 248 9.53 -25.09 -18.91
CA TYR A 248 9.30 -24.68 -20.30
C TYR A 248 8.68 -23.29 -20.41
N GLN A 249 7.53 -23.07 -19.78
CA GLN A 249 6.83 -21.77 -19.84
C GLN A 249 7.65 -20.69 -19.09
N SER A 250 8.17 -20.98 -17.91
CA SER A 250 8.92 -19.98 -17.12
C SER A 250 10.18 -19.50 -17.83
N ALA A 251 10.86 -20.37 -18.59
CA ALA A 251 12.06 -20.00 -19.34
C ALA A 251 11.74 -19.16 -20.58
N LEU A 252 10.55 -19.35 -21.17
CA LEU A 252 10.06 -18.49 -22.26
C LEU A 252 9.65 -17.11 -21.71
N ASP A 253 8.91 -17.07 -20.61
CA ASP A 253 8.39 -15.85 -20.00
C ASP A 253 9.51 -14.98 -19.42
N TYR A 254 10.59 -15.59 -18.93
CA TYR A 254 11.76 -14.90 -18.38
C TYR A 254 13.04 -15.56 -18.87
N PRO A 255 13.57 -15.16 -20.04
CA PRO A 255 14.74 -15.79 -20.66
C PRO A 255 16.07 -15.43 -19.98
N GLU A 256 16.09 -14.39 -19.17
CA GLU A 256 17.30 -13.89 -18.53
C GLU A 256 17.66 -14.65 -17.25
N LYS A 257 18.92 -14.47 -16.81
CA LYS A 257 19.41 -15.05 -15.57
C LYS A 257 18.78 -14.37 -14.37
N LEU A 258 18.48 -15.16 -13.35
CA LEU A 258 18.03 -14.69 -12.05
C LEU A 258 19.06 -14.99 -10.97
N ARG A 259 18.98 -14.25 -9.89
CA ARG A 259 19.73 -14.54 -8.66
C ARG A 259 18.79 -15.14 -7.63
N LEU A 260 19.24 -16.22 -6.99
CA LEU A 260 18.52 -16.93 -5.95
C LEU A 260 19.30 -16.83 -4.65
N VAL A 261 18.70 -16.25 -3.62
CA VAL A 261 19.27 -16.10 -2.29
C VAL A 261 18.45 -16.93 -1.30
N ARG A 262 19.08 -17.80 -0.54
CA ARG A 262 18.44 -18.52 0.57
C ARG A 262 18.90 -17.96 1.90
N PHE A 263 17.94 -17.67 2.74
CA PHE A 263 18.14 -17.09 4.06
C PHE A 263 17.37 -17.89 5.12
N PHE A 264 17.99 -18.06 6.28
CA PHE A 264 17.35 -18.62 7.45
C PHE A 264 17.08 -17.51 8.46
N ASP A 265 15.81 -17.22 8.65
CA ASP A 265 15.35 -16.25 9.63
C ASP A 265 15.24 -16.95 10.99
N SER A 266 16.22 -16.69 11.86
CA SER A 266 16.29 -17.31 13.20
C SER A 266 15.22 -16.81 14.14
N GLU A 267 14.74 -15.55 13.97
CA GLU A 267 13.69 -14.98 14.81
C GLU A 267 12.35 -15.71 14.62
N ASN A 268 12.03 -16.04 13.37
CA ASN A 268 10.77 -16.69 13.02
C ASN A 268 10.93 -18.19 12.73
N ASN A 269 12.16 -18.74 12.87
CA ASN A 269 12.51 -20.12 12.52
C ASN A 269 12.05 -20.52 11.10
N LYS A 270 12.23 -19.63 10.11
CA LYS A 270 11.76 -19.81 8.74
C LYS A 270 12.91 -19.84 7.73
N ARG A 271 12.82 -20.78 6.78
CA ARG A 271 13.67 -20.79 5.60
C ARG A 271 12.99 -19.99 4.49
N LEU A 272 13.65 -18.97 4.00
CA LEU A 272 13.19 -18.11 2.94
C LEU A 272 14.07 -18.28 1.70
N THR A 273 13.45 -18.24 0.53
CA THR A 273 14.15 -18.27 -0.75
C THR A 273 13.66 -17.09 -1.56
N PHE A 274 14.58 -16.25 -1.97
CA PHE A 274 14.30 -15.03 -2.73
C PHE A 274 14.82 -15.17 -4.16
N LEU A 275 14.08 -14.60 -5.10
CA LEU A 275 14.50 -14.37 -6.47
C LEU A 275 14.64 -12.86 -6.68
N THR A 276 15.66 -12.48 -7.43
CA THR A 276 15.89 -11.08 -7.83
C THR A 276 16.61 -11.04 -9.17
N ASN A 277 16.38 -9.97 -9.93
CA ASN A 277 17.18 -9.64 -11.12
C ASN A 277 18.39 -8.74 -10.76
N ASN A 278 18.54 -8.33 -9.50
CA ASN A 278 19.70 -7.54 -9.07
C ASN A 278 20.89 -8.45 -8.73
N SER A 279 22.02 -8.25 -9.42
CA SER A 279 23.26 -8.99 -9.22
C SER A 279 24.30 -8.22 -8.40
N LEU A 280 24.06 -6.93 -8.11
CA LEU A 280 25.05 -6.01 -7.52
C LEU A 280 25.01 -5.97 -6.00
N LEU A 281 23.80 -5.90 -5.40
CA LEU A 281 23.65 -5.83 -3.95
C LEU A 281 24.19 -7.10 -3.29
N ASP A 282 24.71 -6.97 -2.07
CA ASP A 282 25.07 -8.14 -1.29
C ASP A 282 23.84 -9.00 -0.91
N ALA A 283 24.04 -10.29 -0.65
CA ALA A 283 22.94 -11.21 -0.39
C ALA A 283 22.21 -10.93 0.92
N LEU A 284 22.89 -10.38 1.92
CA LEU A 284 22.28 -10.01 3.19
C LEU A 284 21.35 -8.80 3.04
N THR A 285 21.75 -7.82 2.22
CA THR A 285 20.90 -6.68 1.87
C THR A 285 19.62 -7.13 1.17
N ILE A 286 19.68 -8.07 0.23
CA ILE A 286 18.48 -8.67 -0.39
C ILE A 286 17.54 -9.29 0.67
N ALA A 287 18.09 -10.02 1.64
CA ALA A 287 17.30 -10.61 2.72
C ALA A 287 16.69 -9.53 3.65
N LYS A 288 17.46 -8.48 3.98
CA LYS A 288 16.97 -7.33 4.78
C LYS A 288 15.87 -6.58 4.06
N LEU A 289 16.02 -6.30 2.77
CA LEU A 289 14.98 -5.66 1.96
C LEU A 289 13.65 -6.43 2.03
N TYR A 290 13.69 -7.75 1.92
CA TYR A 290 12.47 -8.54 2.04
C TYR A 290 11.82 -8.44 3.43
N LYS A 291 12.62 -8.30 4.51
CA LYS A 291 12.09 -8.07 5.86
C LYS A 291 11.32 -6.73 5.95
N CYS A 292 11.76 -5.71 5.23
CA CYS A 292 11.07 -4.40 5.21
C CYS A 292 9.64 -4.47 4.65
N ARG A 293 9.28 -5.53 3.90
CA ARG A 293 7.90 -5.75 3.42
C ARG A 293 6.86 -5.79 4.55
N TRP A 294 7.26 -6.23 5.74
CA TRP A 294 6.36 -6.32 6.88
C TRP A 294 6.02 -4.97 7.53
N GLN A 295 6.46 -3.87 6.93
CA GLN A 295 6.09 -2.50 7.36
C GLN A 295 4.74 -2.04 6.77
N ILE A 296 4.14 -2.85 5.88
CA ILE A 296 2.82 -2.57 5.28
C ILE A 296 1.72 -2.98 6.26
#